data_b11c1f8eafa9bd43ce80cb917f6a469e
#
_entry.id   b11c1f8eafa9bd43ce80cb917f6a469e
#
_cell.length_a   1.000
_cell.length_b   1.000
_cell.length_c   1.000
_cell.angle_alpha   90.00
_cell.angle_beta   90.00
_cell.angle_gamma   90.00
#
_symmetry.space_group_name_H-M   'P 1'
#
loop_
_entity.id
_entity.type
_entity.pdbx_description
1 polymer ?
#
loop_
_entity_poly.entity_id
_entity_poly.type
_entity_poly.pdbx_seq_one_letter_code
_entity_poly.pdbx_strand_id
1 'polypeptide(L)'
;RNKEMRLDEVLQREAFHLLPYAEPLMQLGEAYDAYRKEKGLLDYDDLLFELEHLLRTNERAAENLRRRYTHILVDEYQDTNLVQARIVRLLAGPEGEGMPPGNVMAVGDEAQSIYAFRGANVRNILDFPKLFPGARIIRLEENYRSTKPILDVANNLLENATESFRKKLFTRKEGGAPVRLVTPLSDMSQAKLVVRRIEDLLTRHLPHEIAVLFRAGFHSYHLEMALNQAGIAFRKYGGLRYTEAAHVKDVMAYARLLLNPLDMPAFSRVAELHEGIGPKTVLKLYNVAQSADGPALDKACARFPSFREDLRFIAEMRARPLHPVTALELIVDHYRPVLESRYPEDWPRRQQGLEEILQMASGYNDLDLFLADLALDSPDEEDEDNEGRITLSTVHSAKGLEWNAVLIIDLVEDRFPSRHALARPEDFEEERRLMYVACTRARQELDLYSPATIYSKAEQGTQHVAQSPFVRELPAGLTEEWVESYGGGLSKRARGGMFADPFGGRPAPSGPGAGFGRGRHAGLAAPAGLSPAQRLAATRALQDADDCQLPPDERPGGTAGW
;
A
#
# COMPACT_ATOMS: atom_id res chain seq x y z
N ARG A 1 10.29 7.90 19.38
CA ARG A 1 11.09 7.07 20.30
C ARG A 1 11.81 5.94 19.55
N ASN A 2 11.11 4.96 18.98
CA ASN A 2 11.72 3.77 18.35
C ASN A 2 12.70 4.07 17.19
N LYS A 3 12.55 5.19 16.51
CA LYS A 3 13.47 5.67 15.47
C LYS A 3 14.62 6.51 16.03
N GLU A 4 14.60 6.84 17.32
CA GLU A 4 15.58 7.72 18.01
C GLU A 4 15.78 9.08 17.33
N MET A 5 14.75 9.57 16.68
CA MET A 5 14.70 10.87 16.03
C MET A 5 13.93 11.86 16.87
N ARG A 6 14.26 13.15 16.75
CA ARG A 6 13.47 14.22 17.33
C ARG A 6 12.12 14.33 16.63
N LEU A 7 11.09 14.80 17.36
CA LEU A 7 9.75 14.91 16.79
C LEU A 7 9.72 15.81 15.54
N ASP A 8 10.41 16.95 15.59
CA ASP A 8 10.52 17.86 14.46
C ASP A 8 11.15 17.21 13.21
N GLU A 9 12.17 16.38 13.39
CA GLU A 9 12.79 15.61 12.30
C GLU A 9 11.85 14.56 11.72
N VAL A 10 11.08 13.87 12.60
CA VAL A 10 10.07 12.89 12.16
C VAL A 10 8.96 13.59 11.37
N LEU A 11 8.46 14.73 11.89
CA LEU A 11 7.42 15.50 11.21
C LEU A 11 7.88 16.01 9.85
N GLN A 12 9.12 16.50 9.76
CA GLN A 12 9.71 16.95 8.49
C GLN A 12 9.79 15.83 7.44
N ARG A 13 10.10 14.61 7.87
CA ARG A 13 10.32 13.47 6.98
C ARG A 13 9.05 12.73 6.60
N GLU A 14 8.13 12.56 7.54
CA GLU A 14 7.02 11.61 7.41
C GLU A 14 5.64 12.26 7.47
N ALA A 15 5.54 13.44 8.11
CA ALA A 15 4.26 14.12 8.31
C ALA A 15 4.40 15.65 8.22
N PHE A 16 4.93 16.13 7.11
CA PHE A 16 5.23 17.56 6.90
C PHE A 16 4.03 18.49 7.16
N HIS A 17 2.82 18.02 6.88
CA HIS A 17 1.59 18.76 7.16
C HIS A 17 1.32 19.02 8.65
N LEU A 18 1.93 18.23 9.55
CA LEU A 18 1.85 18.41 11.00
C LEU A 18 2.99 19.28 11.56
N LEU A 19 3.96 19.67 10.76
CA LEU A 19 5.09 20.49 11.20
C LEU A 19 4.68 21.81 11.89
N PRO A 20 3.62 22.53 11.48
CA PRO A 20 3.11 23.70 12.19
C PRO A 20 2.63 23.41 13.63
N TYR A 21 2.34 22.16 13.95
CA TYR A 21 1.90 21.70 15.26
C TYR A 21 3.01 21.04 16.08
N ALA A 22 4.27 21.13 15.66
CA ALA A 22 5.40 20.45 16.32
C ALA A 22 5.51 20.84 17.81
N GLU A 23 5.40 22.13 18.14
CA GLU A 23 5.49 22.58 19.52
C GLU A 23 4.31 22.13 20.41
N PRO A 24 3.03 22.28 20.02
CA PRO A 24 1.92 21.66 20.71
C PRO A 24 2.04 20.14 20.90
N LEU A 25 2.53 19.42 19.90
CA LEU A 25 2.74 17.97 19.98
C LEU A 25 3.86 17.61 20.96
N MET A 26 4.95 18.40 21.02
CA MET A 26 6.00 18.22 22.03
C MET A 26 5.46 18.45 23.46
N GLN A 27 4.71 19.53 23.66
CA GLN A 27 4.09 19.83 24.96
C GLN A 27 3.11 18.73 25.40
N LEU A 28 2.33 18.18 24.47
CA LEU A 28 1.44 17.04 24.73
C LEU A 28 2.24 15.80 25.15
N GLY A 29 3.35 15.52 24.43
CA GLY A 29 4.25 14.41 24.76
C GLY A 29 4.86 14.54 26.15
N GLU A 30 5.34 15.73 26.51
CA GLU A 30 5.87 16.03 27.86
C GLU A 30 4.81 15.87 28.95
N ALA A 31 3.59 16.38 28.71
CA ALA A 31 2.47 16.24 29.64
C ALA A 31 2.06 14.76 29.82
N TYR A 32 2.06 13.99 28.73
CA TYR A 32 1.79 12.54 28.77
C TYR A 32 2.87 11.81 29.57
N ASP A 33 4.15 12.11 29.33
CA ASP A 33 5.26 11.52 30.09
C ASP A 33 5.21 11.88 31.59
N ALA A 34 4.88 13.13 31.91
CA ALA A 34 4.70 13.57 33.30
C ALA A 34 3.54 12.84 33.98
N TYR A 35 2.40 12.71 33.30
CA TYR A 35 1.25 11.97 33.79
C TYR A 35 1.57 10.49 34.08
N ARG A 36 2.24 9.81 33.14
CA ARG A 36 2.63 8.41 33.35
C ARG A 36 3.55 8.24 34.53
N LYS A 37 4.56 9.12 34.69
CA LYS A 37 5.50 9.10 35.81
C LYS A 37 4.77 9.33 37.15
N GLU A 38 3.85 10.29 37.18
CA GLU A 38 3.03 10.56 38.38
C GLU A 38 2.19 9.35 38.80
N LYS A 39 1.62 8.64 37.81
CA LYS A 39 0.75 7.48 38.07
C LYS A 39 1.49 6.15 38.16
N GLY A 40 2.83 6.13 37.97
CA GLY A 40 3.61 4.88 37.95
C GLY A 40 3.25 3.95 36.80
N LEU A 41 2.85 4.51 35.64
CA LEU A 41 2.46 3.77 34.44
C LEU A 41 3.61 3.67 33.46
N LEU A 42 3.72 2.53 32.79
CA LEU A 42 4.66 2.28 31.68
C LEU A 42 3.87 1.89 30.44
N ASP A 43 4.26 2.40 29.28
CA ASP A 43 3.83 1.87 28.00
C ASP A 43 4.79 0.77 27.51
N TYR A 44 4.45 0.11 26.41
CA TYR A 44 5.28 -0.99 25.87
C TYR A 44 6.68 -0.52 25.47
N ASP A 45 6.83 0.70 24.97
CA ASP A 45 8.12 1.25 24.61
C ASP A 45 8.97 1.51 25.86
N ASP A 46 8.36 1.99 26.95
CA ASP A 46 9.07 2.22 28.20
C ASP A 46 9.72 0.94 28.75
N LEU A 47 9.07 -0.23 28.57
CA LEU A 47 9.66 -1.50 29.01
C LEU A 47 11.03 -1.75 28.36
N LEU A 48 11.19 -1.37 27.08
CA LEU A 48 12.45 -1.51 26.38
C LEU A 48 13.46 -0.44 26.82
N PHE A 49 13.04 0.83 26.88
CA PHE A 49 13.92 1.92 27.26
C PHE A 49 14.40 1.83 28.71
N GLU A 50 13.51 1.46 29.64
CA GLU A 50 13.86 1.29 31.06
C GLU A 50 14.78 0.07 31.26
N LEU A 51 14.57 -1.02 30.51
CA LEU A 51 15.48 -2.16 30.54
C LEU A 51 16.87 -1.78 30.01
N GLU A 52 16.95 -1.07 28.88
CA GLU A 52 18.22 -0.58 28.33
C GLU A 52 18.90 0.34 29.32
N HIS A 53 18.17 1.27 29.92
CA HIS A 53 18.68 2.20 30.94
C HIS A 53 19.22 1.44 32.18
N LEU A 54 18.44 0.49 32.69
CA LEU A 54 18.86 -0.36 33.82
C LEU A 54 20.15 -1.11 33.52
N LEU A 55 20.24 -1.76 32.36
CA LEU A 55 21.42 -2.52 31.96
C LEU A 55 22.67 -1.63 31.80
N ARG A 56 22.49 -0.37 31.41
CA ARG A 56 23.58 0.58 31.19
C ARG A 56 24.04 1.25 32.47
N THR A 57 23.14 1.52 33.43
CA THR A 57 23.41 2.32 34.62
C THR A 57 23.64 1.47 35.89
N ASN A 58 23.14 0.23 35.91
CA ASN A 58 23.24 -0.65 37.07
C ASN A 58 24.02 -1.92 36.72
N GLU A 59 25.37 -1.84 36.90
CA GLU A 59 26.26 -2.96 36.57
C GLU A 59 25.90 -4.25 37.31
N ARG A 60 25.45 -4.15 38.58
CA ARG A 60 25.04 -5.34 39.37
C ARG A 60 23.83 -6.02 38.74
N ALA A 61 22.85 -5.26 38.26
CA ALA A 61 21.69 -5.82 37.57
C ALA A 61 22.09 -6.45 36.23
N ALA A 62 22.94 -5.76 35.47
CA ALA A 62 23.46 -6.26 34.20
C ALA A 62 24.24 -7.56 34.38
N GLU A 63 25.13 -7.62 35.37
CA GLU A 63 25.93 -8.79 35.67
C GLU A 63 25.07 -10.00 36.14
N ASN A 64 24.03 -9.76 36.96
CA ASN A 64 23.10 -10.79 37.38
C ASN A 64 22.35 -11.39 36.16
N LEU A 65 21.92 -10.54 35.21
CA LEU A 65 21.23 -10.99 33.99
C LEU A 65 22.19 -11.74 33.06
N ARG A 66 23.44 -11.29 32.88
CA ARG A 66 24.48 -11.99 32.11
C ARG A 66 24.79 -13.37 32.68
N ARG A 67 24.88 -13.48 34.02
CA ARG A 67 25.09 -14.77 34.70
C ARG A 67 23.89 -15.70 34.55
N ARG A 68 22.68 -15.15 34.51
CA ARG A 68 21.46 -15.93 34.37
C ARG A 68 21.24 -16.40 32.93
N TYR A 69 21.55 -15.53 31.94
CA TYR A 69 21.37 -15.78 30.51
C TYR A 69 22.72 -15.88 29.82
N THR A 70 23.31 -17.09 29.91
CA THR A 70 24.64 -17.34 29.36
C THR A 70 24.67 -17.55 27.84
N HIS A 71 23.50 -17.75 27.21
CA HIS A 71 23.32 -17.89 25.78
C HIS A 71 22.14 -17.01 25.36
N ILE A 72 22.33 -16.21 24.35
CA ILE A 72 21.32 -15.31 23.79
C ILE A 72 21.08 -15.73 22.35
N LEU A 73 19.85 -16.15 22.04
CA LEU A 73 19.41 -16.52 20.71
C LEU A 73 18.30 -15.56 20.31
N VAL A 74 18.48 -14.87 19.18
CA VAL A 74 17.52 -13.91 18.66
C VAL A 74 17.11 -14.35 17.28
N ASP A 75 15.81 -14.58 17.11
CA ASP A 75 15.19 -14.86 15.82
C ASP A 75 14.65 -13.59 15.20
N GLU A 76 14.45 -13.59 13.86
CA GLU A 76 13.97 -12.44 13.08
C GLU A 76 14.75 -11.13 13.39
N TYR A 77 16.08 -11.23 13.55
CA TYR A 77 16.91 -10.13 14.02
C TYR A 77 16.85 -8.89 13.11
N GLN A 78 16.53 -9.04 11.82
CA GLN A 78 16.33 -7.94 10.87
C GLN A 78 15.13 -7.04 11.20
N ASP A 79 14.21 -7.51 12.05
CA ASP A 79 13.03 -6.74 12.47
C ASP A 79 13.23 -6.00 13.80
N THR A 80 14.42 -6.12 14.39
CA THR A 80 14.74 -5.43 15.64
C THR A 80 14.92 -3.92 15.42
N ASN A 81 14.45 -3.12 16.40
CA ASN A 81 14.75 -1.70 16.47
C ASN A 81 16.13 -1.46 17.14
N LEU A 82 16.57 -0.21 17.14
CA LEU A 82 17.89 0.17 17.72
C LEU A 82 17.98 -0.15 19.21
N VAL A 83 16.92 0.05 19.98
CA VAL A 83 16.89 -0.21 21.43
C VAL A 83 17.03 -1.70 21.70
N GLN A 84 16.30 -2.54 20.95
CA GLN A 84 16.38 -4.00 21.06
C GLN A 84 17.79 -4.52 20.74
N ALA A 85 18.40 -4.01 19.68
CA ALA A 85 19.79 -4.38 19.33
C ALA A 85 20.78 -3.99 20.45
N ARG A 86 20.62 -2.81 21.09
CA ARG A 86 21.45 -2.40 22.24
C ARG A 86 21.22 -3.26 23.47
N ILE A 87 19.97 -3.65 23.77
CA ILE A 87 19.67 -4.56 24.87
C ILE A 87 20.40 -5.89 24.66
N VAL A 88 20.35 -6.46 23.45
CA VAL A 88 21.09 -7.68 23.11
C VAL A 88 22.60 -7.51 23.35
N ARG A 89 23.18 -6.37 22.91
CA ARG A 89 24.59 -6.08 23.13
C ARG A 89 24.96 -5.92 24.61
N LEU A 90 24.14 -5.21 25.39
CA LEU A 90 24.36 -5.03 26.84
C LEU A 90 24.24 -6.37 27.61
N LEU A 91 23.35 -7.26 27.20
CA LEU A 91 23.24 -8.59 27.77
C LEU A 91 24.42 -9.50 27.37
N ALA A 92 24.95 -9.35 26.15
CA ALA A 92 26.14 -10.09 25.70
C ALA A 92 27.39 -9.78 26.53
N GLY A 93 27.45 -8.59 27.13
CA GLY A 93 28.53 -8.16 27.98
C GLY A 93 29.56 -7.24 27.28
N PRO A 94 30.46 -6.63 28.05
CA PRO A 94 31.48 -5.76 27.53
C PRO A 94 32.51 -6.54 26.67
N GLU A 95 32.89 -5.93 25.55
CA GLU A 95 34.06 -6.37 24.78
C GLU A 95 35.31 -5.85 25.49
N GLY A 96 36.23 -6.76 25.83
CA GLY A 96 37.52 -6.40 26.42
C GLY A 96 38.56 -7.44 26.18
N GLU A 97 39.86 -7.07 26.22
CA GLU A 97 40.98 -8.02 26.15
C GLU A 97 40.84 -9.05 27.28
N GLY A 98 40.70 -10.31 26.91
CA GLY A 98 40.59 -11.44 27.84
C GLY A 98 39.19 -11.85 28.25
N MET A 99 38.13 -11.20 27.76
CA MET A 99 36.76 -11.71 27.94
C MET A 99 36.32 -12.57 26.75
N PRO A 100 35.66 -13.71 26.97
CA PRO A 100 35.10 -14.47 25.88
C PRO A 100 34.01 -13.62 25.19
N PRO A 101 33.92 -13.68 23.85
CA PRO A 101 32.82 -13.00 23.15
C PRO A 101 31.50 -13.54 23.70
N GLY A 102 30.55 -12.65 23.92
CA GLY A 102 29.22 -13.04 24.41
C GLY A 102 28.62 -14.14 23.53
N ASN A 103 27.99 -15.12 24.15
CA ASN A 103 27.32 -16.23 23.44
C ASN A 103 26.02 -15.71 22.82
N VAL A 104 26.14 -15.00 21.70
CA VAL A 104 24.99 -14.44 20.95
C VAL A 104 24.90 -15.12 19.60
N MET A 105 23.72 -15.60 19.30
CA MET A 105 23.34 -16.09 17.98
C MET A 105 22.14 -15.29 17.48
N ALA A 106 22.29 -14.64 16.34
CA ALA A 106 21.21 -13.95 15.65
C ALA A 106 20.85 -14.73 14.38
N VAL A 107 19.57 -14.99 14.20
CA VAL A 107 19.01 -15.58 12.99
C VAL A 107 18.13 -14.53 12.32
N GLY A 108 18.21 -14.43 11.00
CA GLY A 108 17.38 -13.50 10.26
C GLY A 108 17.72 -13.46 8.78
N ASP A 109 16.90 -12.72 8.06
CA ASP A 109 17.01 -12.52 6.63
C ASP A 109 16.84 -11.03 6.32
N GLU A 110 17.93 -10.34 5.97
CA GLU A 110 17.91 -8.90 5.63
C GLU A 110 16.94 -8.58 4.52
N ALA A 111 16.71 -9.52 3.59
CA ALA A 111 15.76 -9.35 2.50
C ALA A 111 14.29 -9.44 2.94
N GLN A 112 14.04 -9.84 4.19
CA GLN A 112 12.71 -9.87 4.80
C GLN A 112 12.49 -8.73 5.83
N SER A 113 13.40 -7.74 5.91
CA SER A 113 13.23 -6.55 6.76
C SER A 113 12.23 -5.58 6.11
N ILE A 114 10.97 -5.65 6.52
CA ILE A 114 9.84 -4.89 5.94
C ILE A 114 9.02 -4.12 7.00
N TYR A 115 9.59 -3.91 8.19
CA TYR A 115 8.93 -3.22 9.31
C TYR A 115 9.63 -1.92 9.72
N ALA A 116 10.30 -1.22 8.78
CA ALA A 116 10.95 0.06 9.07
C ALA A 116 9.93 1.12 9.56
N PHE A 117 8.68 1.06 9.10
CA PHE A 117 7.59 1.92 9.59
C PHE A 117 7.25 1.69 11.07
N ARG A 118 7.60 0.52 11.66
CA ARG A 118 7.52 0.21 13.09
C ARG A 118 8.82 0.46 13.85
N GLY A 119 9.84 1.02 13.19
CA GLY A 119 11.15 1.32 13.78
C GLY A 119 12.17 0.18 13.66
N ALA A 120 11.88 -0.89 12.92
CA ALA A 120 12.88 -1.90 12.58
C ALA A 120 14.03 -1.26 11.78
N ASN A 121 15.25 -1.74 12.01
CA ASN A 121 16.41 -1.24 11.32
C ASN A 121 17.24 -2.38 10.73
N VAL A 122 17.21 -2.50 9.41
CA VAL A 122 17.96 -3.53 8.67
C VAL A 122 19.47 -3.47 8.95
N ARG A 123 19.99 -2.30 9.34
CA ARG A 123 21.39 -2.15 9.73
C ARG A 123 21.77 -3.02 10.92
N ASN A 124 20.84 -3.33 11.82
CA ASN A 124 21.14 -4.18 12.96
C ASN A 124 21.69 -5.54 12.52
N ILE A 125 21.09 -6.17 11.51
CA ILE A 125 21.58 -7.45 10.99
C ILE A 125 22.77 -7.29 10.05
N LEU A 126 22.78 -6.28 9.17
CA LEU A 126 23.87 -6.04 8.24
C LEU A 126 25.18 -5.69 8.97
N ASP A 127 25.10 -4.91 10.04
CA ASP A 127 26.25 -4.49 10.83
C ASP A 127 26.54 -5.43 12.03
N PHE A 128 25.80 -6.54 12.15
CA PHE A 128 26.02 -7.51 13.24
C PHE A 128 27.48 -7.95 13.39
N PRO A 129 28.25 -8.27 12.32
CA PRO A 129 29.67 -8.62 12.45
C PRO A 129 30.56 -7.48 12.95
N LYS A 130 30.12 -6.23 12.76
CA LYS A 130 30.84 -5.05 13.31
C LYS A 130 30.50 -4.83 14.78
N LEU A 131 29.25 -5.12 15.16
CA LEU A 131 28.76 -5.01 16.53
C LEU A 131 29.27 -6.14 17.43
N PHE A 132 29.54 -7.30 16.85
CA PHE A 132 30.07 -8.50 17.52
C PHE A 132 31.31 -8.98 16.74
N PRO A 133 32.52 -8.39 17.00
CA PRO A 133 33.75 -8.79 16.34
C PRO A 133 34.04 -10.28 16.54
N GLY A 134 34.38 -10.96 15.48
CA GLY A 134 34.62 -12.41 15.50
C GLY A 134 33.35 -13.27 15.29
N ALA A 135 32.19 -12.66 15.09
CA ALA A 135 30.99 -13.40 14.75
C ALA A 135 31.15 -14.18 13.44
N ARG A 136 30.77 -15.44 13.45
CA ARG A 136 30.78 -16.31 12.27
C ARG A 136 29.45 -16.21 11.53
N ILE A 137 29.51 -15.82 10.26
CA ILE A 137 28.31 -15.80 9.39
C ILE A 137 28.15 -17.16 8.75
N ILE A 138 26.98 -17.77 8.94
CA ILE A 138 26.56 -19.01 8.30
C ILE A 138 25.36 -18.69 7.40
N ARG A 139 25.49 -18.93 6.10
CA ARG A 139 24.39 -18.69 5.14
C ARG A 139 23.58 -19.98 4.96
N LEU A 140 22.26 -19.85 5.13
CA LEU A 140 21.31 -20.93 4.85
C LEU A 140 20.70 -20.64 3.47
N GLU A 141 21.28 -21.22 2.41
CA GLU A 141 20.90 -20.92 1.02
C GLU A 141 19.97 -21.99 0.42
N GLU A 142 19.90 -23.17 1.03
CA GLU A 142 18.98 -24.22 0.59
C GLU A 142 17.54 -23.89 1.01
N ASN A 143 16.67 -23.72 0.04
CA ASN A 143 15.25 -23.41 0.23
C ASN A 143 14.41 -24.67 0.04
N TYR A 144 13.65 -25.03 1.08
CA TYR A 144 12.77 -26.21 1.09
C TYR A 144 11.31 -25.86 0.74
N ARG A 145 10.96 -24.57 0.61
CA ARG A 145 9.60 -24.09 0.37
C ARG A 145 9.28 -24.06 -1.12
N SER A 146 10.04 -23.29 -1.89
CA SER A 146 9.71 -22.89 -3.24
C SER A 146 10.37 -23.74 -4.31
N THR A 147 9.75 -23.80 -5.50
CA THR A 147 10.34 -24.42 -6.69
C THR A 147 11.41 -23.51 -7.31
N LYS A 148 12.26 -24.09 -8.16
CA LYS A 148 13.38 -23.37 -8.79
C LYS A 148 12.94 -22.11 -9.59
N PRO A 149 11.88 -22.12 -10.43
CA PRO A 149 11.47 -20.91 -11.15
C PRO A 149 11.13 -19.74 -10.23
N ILE A 150 10.52 -19.99 -9.08
CA ILE A 150 10.20 -18.97 -8.08
C ILE A 150 11.48 -18.41 -7.46
N LEU A 151 12.44 -19.29 -7.12
CA LEU A 151 13.71 -18.86 -6.55
C LEU A 151 14.57 -18.08 -7.55
N ASP A 152 14.49 -18.39 -8.84
CA ASP A 152 15.21 -17.63 -9.87
C ASP A 152 14.72 -16.18 -9.94
N VAL A 153 13.39 -15.93 -9.80
CA VAL A 153 12.83 -14.58 -9.67
C VAL A 153 13.27 -13.91 -8.37
N ALA A 154 13.21 -14.62 -7.25
CA ALA A 154 13.61 -14.10 -5.93
C ALA A 154 15.12 -13.74 -5.92
N ASN A 155 15.98 -14.59 -6.50
CA ASN A 155 17.41 -14.30 -6.62
C ASN A 155 17.69 -13.07 -7.47
N ASN A 156 16.97 -12.88 -8.57
CA ASN A 156 17.12 -11.67 -9.39
C ASN A 156 16.77 -10.39 -8.61
N LEU A 157 15.70 -10.41 -7.79
CA LEU A 157 15.38 -9.29 -6.91
C LEU A 157 16.51 -8.99 -5.91
N LEU A 158 17.16 -10.03 -5.38
CA LEU A 158 18.31 -9.89 -4.45
C LEU A 158 19.57 -9.39 -5.17
N GLU A 159 19.84 -9.83 -6.40
CA GLU A 159 20.99 -9.39 -7.20
C GLU A 159 20.94 -7.89 -7.49
N ASN A 160 19.73 -7.33 -7.62
CA ASN A 160 19.49 -5.90 -7.87
C ASN A 160 19.41 -5.07 -6.57
N ALA A 161 19.46 -5.69 -5.38
CA ALA A 161 19.46 -4.98 -4.10
C ALA A 161 20.80 -4.24 -3.88
N THR A 162 20.72 -3.01 -3.36
CA THR A 162 21.93 -2.18 -3.12
C THR A 162 22.78 -2.74 -2.00
N GLU A 163 22.17 -3.36 -0.99
CA GLU A 163 22.86 -3.93 0.17
C GLU A 163 22.26 -5.29 0.54
N SER A 164 23.10 -6.31 0.56
CA SER A 164 22.71 -7.66 0.97
C SER A 164 23.94 -8.50 1.37
N PHE A 165 23.71 -9.60 2.08
CA PHE A 165 24.74 -10.60 2.36
C PHE A 165 25.15 -11.42 1.13
N ARG A 166 24.70 -11.08 -0.07
CA ARG A 166 24.99 -11.78 -1.34
C ARG A 166 24.79 -13.28 -1.25
N LYS A 167 23.60 -13.69 -0.81
CA LYS A 167 23.17 -15.09 -0.79
C LYS A 167 22.52 -15.45 -2.13
N LYS A 168 22.60 -16.75 -2.49
CA LYS A 168 21.90 -17.28 -3.66
C LYS A 168 21.07 -18.49 -3.24
N LEU A 169 19.76 -18.31 -3.26
CA LEU A 169 18.83 -19.39 -2.89
C LEU A 169 18.83 -20.48 -3.95
N PHE A 170 18.85 -21.72 -3.50
CA PHE A 170 18.68 -22.89 -4.36
C PHE A 170 17.76 -23.91 -3.72
N THR A 171 17.20 -24.80 -4.52
CA THR A 171 16.36 -25.91 -4.05
C THR A 171 16.76 -27.22 -4.73
N ARG A 172 16.53 -28.32 -4.03
CA ARG A 172 16.65 -29.67 -4.59
C ARG A 172 15.32 -30.20 -5.12
N LYS A 173 14.24 -29.42 -5.00
CA LYS A 173 12.95 -29.78 -5.60
C LYS A 173 13.08 -29.82 -7.12
N GLU A 174 12.70 -30.93 -7.71
CA GLU A 174 12.64 -31.08 -9.16
C GLU A 174 11.35 -30.51 -9.73
N GLY A 175 11.39 -29.99 -10.97
CA GLY A 175 10.26 -29.42 -11.65
C GLY A 175 9.89 -28.01 -11.15
N GLY A 176 8.63 -27.66 -11.28
CA GLY A 176 8.04 -26.36 -10.95
C GLY A 176 7.42 -25.68 -12.16
N ALA A 177 6.24 -25.11 -11.97
CA ALA A 177 5.58 -24.30 -12.99
C ALA A 177 6.41 -23.02 -13.26
N PRO A 178 6.53 -22.58 -14.52
CA PRO A 178 7.13 -21.28 -14.83
C PRO A 178 6.35 -20.16 -14.13
N VAL A 179 7.05 -19.13 -13.67
CA VAL A 179 6.41 -17.92 -13.13
C VAL A 179 5.70 -17.21 -14.27
N ARG A 180 4.41 -16.91 -14.10
CA ARG A 180 3.61 -16.23 -15.11
C ARG A 180 3.63 -14.73 -14.88
N LEU A 181 3.91 -13.96 -15.92
CA LEU A 181 3.75 -12.51 -15.95
C LEU A 181 2.55 -12.18 -16.85
N VAL A 182 1.47 -11.73 -16.25
CA VAL A 182 0.21 -11.43 -16.93
C VAL A 182 0.06 -9.93 -17.07
N THR A 183 -0.22 -9.46 -18.29
CA THR A 183 -0.53 -8.05 -18.57
C THR A 183 -2.00 -7.90 -18.94
N PRO A 184 -2.89 -7.64 -17.98
CA PRO A 184 -4.28 -7.28 -18.20
C PRO A 184 -4.39 -5.94 -18.92
N LEU A 185 -5.49 -5.71 -19.65
CA LEU A 185 -5.77 -4.40 -20.26
C LEU A 185 -6.03 -3.31 -19.23
N SER A 186 -6.67 -3.67 -18.11
CA SER A 186 -6.97 -2.75 -17.00
C SER A 186 -6.98 -3.48 -15.65
N ASP A 187 -7.02 -2.71 -14.55
CA ASP A 187 -7.21 -3.26 -13.22
C ASP A 187 -8.57 -3.96 -13.04
N MET A 188 -9.65 -3.50 -13.71
CA MET A 188 -10.91 -4.25 -13.75
C MET A 188 -10.78 -5.60 -14.47
N SER A 189 -10.08 -5.64 -15.61
CA SER A 189 -9.86 -6.91 -16.32
C SER A 189 -8.90 -7.81 -15.54
N GLN A 190 -7.95 -7.23 -14.81
CA GLN A 190 -7.08 -7.95 -13.87
C GLN A 190 -7.90 -8.77 -12.88
N ALA A 191 -8.89 -8.16 -12.23
CA ALA A 191 -9.74 -8.85 -11.25
C ALA A 191 -10.44 -10.07 -11.87
N LYS A 192 -11.00 -9.93 -13.09
CA LYS A 192 -11.65 -11.02 -13.81
C LYS A 192 -10.67 -12.15 -14.20
N LEU A 193 -9.46 -11.78 -14.63
CA LEU A 193 -8.43 -12.76 -14.99
C LEU A 193 -7.89 -13.50 -13.75
N VAL A 194 -7.76 -12.81 -12.62
CA VAL A 194 -7.38 -13.41 -11.34
C VAL A 194 -8.44 -14.39 -10.87
N VAL A 195 -9.74 -14.05 -10.95
CA VAL A 195 -10.84 -14.98 -10.60
C VAL A 195 -10.78 -16.23 -11.48
N ARG A 196 -10.69 -16.09 -12.81
CA ARG A 196 -10.55 -17.27 -13.71
C ARG A 196 -9.32 -18.11 -13.39
N ARG A 197 -8.24 -17.48 -12.99
CA ARG A 197 -7.03 -18.21 -12.58
C ARG A 197 -7.23 -18.94 -11.26
N ILE A 198 -7.94 -18.35 -10.31
CA ILE A 198 -8.31 -19.01 -9.04
C ILE A 198 -9.21 -20.21 -9.32
N GLU A 199 -10.22 -20.09 -10.20
CA GLU A 199 -11.07 -21.22 -10.61
C GLU A 199 -10.24 -22.38 -11.19
N ASP A 200 -9.24 -22.08 -12.04
CA ASP A 200 -8.31 -23.08 -12.56
C ASP A 200 -7.44 -23.69 -11.43
N LEU A 201 -6.93 -22.89 -10.51
CA LEU A 201 -6.13 -23.36 -9.37
C LEU A 201 -6.94 -24.23 -8.42
N LEU A 202 -8.20 -23.93 -8.18
CA LEU A 202 -9.11 -24.74 -7.35
C LEU A 202 -9.37 -26.16 -7.88
N THR A 203 -9.01 -26.43 -9.15
CA THR A 203 -9.06 -27.80 -9.70
C THR A 203 -7.94 -28.70 -9.14
N ARG A 204 -6.88 -28.14 -8.55
CA ARG A 204 -5.68 -28.87 -8.11
C ARG A 204 -5.15 -28.45 -6.73
N HIS A 205 -5.65 -27.35 -6.16
CA HIS A 205 -5.31 -26.87 -4.83
C HIS A 205 -6.57 -26.66 -4.00
N LEU A 206 -6.44 -26.81 -2.69
CA LEU A 206 -7.49 -26.46 -1.75
C LEU A 206 -7.58 -24.92 -1.62
N PRO A 207 -8.75 -24.34 -1.30
CA PRO A 207 -8.91 -22.89 -1.23
C PRO A 207 -7.88 -22.21 -0.31
N HIS A 208 -7.63 -22.74 0.88
CA HIS A 208 -6.67 -22.19 1.85
C HIS A 208 -5.19 -22.25 1.39
N GLU A 209 -4.89 -22.99 0.32
CA GLU A 209 -3.56 -23.08 -0.29
C GLU A 209 -3.32 -22.01 -1.37
N ILE A 210 -4.31 -21.15 -1.64
CA ILE A 210 -4.26 -20.10 -2.65
C ILE A 210 -4.29 -18.74 -1.98
N ALA A 211 -3.36 -17.86 -2.35
CA ALA A 211 -3.37 -16.48 -1.87
C ALA A 211 -3.21 -15.47 -3.00
N VAL A 212 -3.87 -14.32 -2.83
CA VAL A 212 -3.63 -13.13 -3.65
C VAL A 212 -3.02 -12.06 -2.75
N LEU A 213 -1.85 -11.57 -3.15
CA LEU A 213 -1.07 -10.59 -2.40
C LEU A 213 -1.09 -9.23 -3.10
N PHE A 214 -1.17 -8.18 -2.30
CA PHE A 214 -1.20 -6.79 -2.76
C PHE A 214 -0.47 -5.86 -1.78
N ARG A 215 -0.06 -4.67 -2.28
CA ARG A 215 0.71 -3.70 -1.49
C ARG A 215 -0.15 -2.96 -0.46
N ALA A 216 -1.36 -2.60 -0.79
CA ALA A 216 -2.29 -1.87 0.08
C ALA A 216 -3.68 -2.49 0.06
N GLY A 217 -4.41 -2.40 1.18
CA GLY A 217 -5.70 -3.06 1.35
C GLY A 217 -6.77 -2.69 0.32
N PHE A 218 -6.75 -1.44 -0.19
CA PHE A 218 -7.72 -0.98 -1.19
C PHE A 218 -7.43 -1.52 -2.62
N HIS A 219 -6.23 -2.01 -2.91
CA HIS A 219 -5.92 -2.65 -4.20
C HIS A 219 -6.73 -3.93 -4.46
N SER A 220 -7.30 -4.55 -3.42
CA SER A 220 -8.12 -5.76 -3.56
C SER A 220 -9.59 -5.48 -3.87
N TYR A 221 -10.08 -4.24 -3.84
CA TYR A 221 -11.51 -3.94 -3.90
C TYR A 221 -12.20 -4.48 -5.15
N HIS A 222 -11.62 -4.29 -6.33
CA HIS A 222 -12.14 -4.88 -7.58
C HIS A 222 -12.15 -6.40 -7.53
N LEU A 223 -11.12 -6.99 -6.93
CA LEU A 223 -11.02 -8.44 -6.81
C LEU A 223 -12.04 -8.99 -5.82
N GLU A 224 -12.25 -8.33 -4.67
CA GLU A 224 -13.26 -8.71 -3.68
C GLU A 224 -14.64 -8.80 -4.31
N MET A 225 -15.01 -7.76 -5.09
CA MET A 225 -16.30 -7.76 -5.81
C MET A 225 -16.38 -8.90 -6.85
N ALA A 226 -15.32 -9.10 -7.64
CA ALA A 226 -15.32 -10.14 -8.66
C ALA A 226 -15.39 -11.55 -8.05
N LEU A 227 -14.76 -11.78 -6.89
CA LEU A 227 -14.82 -13.03 -6.15
C LEU A 227 -16.23 -13.28 -5.59
N ASN A 228 -16.88 -12.24 -5.03
CA ASN A 228 -18.25 -12.33 -4.54
C ASN A 228 -19.24 -12.67 -5.68
N GLN A 229 -19.10 -12.02 -6.85
CA GLN A 229 -19.90 -12.32 -8.04
C GLN A 229 -19.70 -13.77 -8.54
N ALA A 230 -18.47 -14.30 -8.40
CA ALA A 230 -18.16 -15.68 -8.74
C ALA A 230 -18.54 -16.71 -7.66
N GLY A 231 -19.00 -16.25 -6.48
CA GLY A 231 -19.32 -17.12 -5.35
C GLY A 231 -18.10 -17.79 -4.70
N ILE A 232 -16.91 -17.20 -4.85
CA ILE A 232 -15.66 -17.71 -4.28
C ILE A 232 -15.45 -17.07 -2.91
N ALA A 233 -15.52 -17.88 -1.86
CA ALA A 233 -15.30 -17.43 -0.49
C ALA A 233 -13.81 -17.06 -0.25
N PHE A 234 -13.56 -15.96 0.43
CA PHE A 234 -12.22 -15.49 0.76
C PHE A 234 -12.14 -14.94 2.17
N ARG A 235 -10.92 -14.89 2.73
CA ARG A 235 -10.57 -14.18 3.95
C ARG A 235 -9.52 -13.12 3.64
N LYS A 236 -9.67 -11.92 4.23
CA LYS A 236 -8.75 -10.81 4.01
C LYS A 236 -7.92 -10.52 5.26
N TYR A 237 -6.60 -10.42 5.06
CA TYR A 237 -5.63 -10.00 6.08
C TYR A 237 -4.96 -8.68 5.69
N GLY A 238 -4.85 -7.77 6.65
CA GLY A 238 -4.18 -6.49 6.43
C GLY A 238 -5.02 -5.49 5.64
N GLY A 239 -5.91 -4.83 6.34
CA GLY A 239 -6.86 -3.83 5.84
C GLY A 239 -8.29 -4.30 5.99
N LEU A 240 -9.20 -3.34 6.03
CA LEU A 240 -10.64 -3.60 6.05
C LEU A 240 -11.10 -4.03 4.65
N ARG A 241 -12.16 -4.82 4.57
CA ARG A 241 -12.90 -5.02 3.32
C ARG A 241 -13.41 -3.66 2.82
N TYR A 242 -13.61 -3.52 1.51
CA TYR A 242 -14.11 -2.26 0.98
C TYR A 242 -15.46 -1.86 1.60
N THR A 243 -16.34 -2.84 1.85
CA THR A 243 -17.64 -2.64 2.50
C THR A 243 -17.54 -2.28 3.99
N GLU A 244 -16.43 -2.59 4.65
CA GLU A 244 -16.22 -2.31 6.08
C GLU A 244 -15.58 -0.95 6.33
N ALA A 245 -14.91 -0.38 5.34
CA ALA A 245 -14.21 0.90 5.48
C ALA A 245 -15.21 2.03 5.78
N ALA A 246 -14.99 2.77 6.86
CA ALA A 246 -15.91 3.79 7.36
C ALA A 246 -16.26 4.83 6.29
N HIS A 247 -15.26 5.37 5.58
CA HIS A 247 -15.45 6.36 4.53
C HIS A 247 -16.22 5.82 3.31
N VAL A 248 -16.08 4.52 3.00
CA VAL A 248 -16.89 3.84 1.97
C VAL A 248 -18.33 3.73 2.43
N LYS A 249 -18.55 3.28 3.68
CA LYS A 249 -19.90 3.23 4.27
C LYS A 249 -20.58 4.60 4.29
N ASP A 250 -19.82 5.67 4.52
CA ASP A 250 -20.35 7.04 4.52
C ASP A 250 -20.83 7.42 3.11
N VAL A 251 -20.00 7.25 2.08
CA VAL A 251 -20.35 7.53 0.68
C VAL A 251 -21.53 6.66 0.22
N MET A 252 -21.54 5.37 0.59
CA MET A 252 -22.66 4.48 0.26
C MET A 252 -23.96 4.89 0.97
N ALA A 253 -23.89 5.49 2.15
CA ALA A 253 -25.08 6.01 2.82
C ALA A 253 -25.72 7.16 2.03
N TYR A 254 -24.91 8.11 1.48
CA TYR A 254 -25.43 9.12 0.57
C TYR A 254 -26.07 8.48 -0.67
N ALA A 255 -25.40 7.50 -1.30
CA ALA A 255 -25.92 6.81 -2.48
C ALA A 255 -27.25 6.10 -2.21
N ARG A 256 -27.39 5.44 -1.05
CA ARG A 256 -28.66 4.80 -0.63
C ARG A 256 -29.76 5.83 -0.41
N LEU A 257 -29.47 7.00 0.13
CA LEU A 257 -30.45 8.08 0.28
C LEU A 257 -30.89 8.67 -1.06
N LEU A 258 -30.07 8.59 -2.12
CA LEU A 258 -30.51 8.95 -3.47
C LEU A 258 -31.61 8.02 -3.97
N LEU A 259 -31.50 6.72 -3.70
CA LEU A 259 -32.50 5.73 -4.08
C LEU A 259 -33.72 5.78 -3.15
N ASN A 260 -33.47 5.74 -1.86
CA ASN A 260 -34.52 5.75 -0.84
C ASN A 260 -34.25 6.78 0.26
N PRO A 261 -34.91 7.96 0.23
CA PRO A 261 -34.73 9.01 1.25
C PRO A 261 -35.23 8.60 2.65
N LEU A 262 -35.97 7.50 2.72
CA LEU A 262 -36.51 6.93 3.96
C LEU A 262 -35.66 5.76 4.49
N ASP A 263 -34.45 5.57 3.96
CA ASP A 263 -33.49 4.61 4.51
C ASP A 263 -32.94 5.13 5.84
N MET A 264 -33.56 4.68 6.95
CA MET A 264 -33.20 5.13 8.29
C MET A 264 -31.74 4.85 8.67
N PRO A 265 -31.14 3.68 8.42
CA PRO A 265 -29.72 3.44 8.64
C PRO A 265 -28.82 4.40 7.88
N ALA A 266 -29.09 4.64 6.60
CA ALA A 266 -28.33 5.58 5.78
C ALA A 266 -28.48 7.04 6.26
N PHE A 267 -29.71 7.44 6.60
CA PHE A 267 -30.00 8.76 7.18
C PHE A 267 -29.27 8.98 8.50
N SER A 268 -29.32 8.00 9.40
CA SER A 268 -28.59 8.05 10.68
C SER A 268 -27.11 8.25 10.45
N ARG A 269 -26.54 7.49 9.54
CA ARG A 269 -25.10 7.55 9.26
C ARG A 269 -24.67 8.91 8.73
N VAL A 270 -25.39 9.47 7.76
CA VAL A 270 -25.10 10.79 7.19
C VAL A 270 -25.30 11.88 8.27
N ALA A 271 -26.36 11.81 9.06
CA ALA A 271 -26.61 12.78 10.13
C ALA A 271 -25.51 12.78 11.22
N GLU A 272 -25.02 11.60 11.59
CA GLU A 272 -23.96 11.43 12.62
C GLU A 272 -22.56 11.84 12.13
N LEU A 273 -22.39 12.19 10.84
CA LEU A 273 -21.17 12.83 10.36
C LEU A 273 -21.01 14.26 10.92
N HIS A 274 -22.11 14.87 11.38
CA HIS A 274 -22.15 16.25 11.86
C HIS A 274 -22.08 16.33 13.38
N GLU A 275 -21.29 17.29 13.86
CA GLU A 275 -21.10 17.52 15.28
C GLU A 275 -22.42 17.88 16.00
N GLY A 276 -22.65 17.28 17.16
CA GLY A 276 -23.84 17.52 17.98
C GLY A 276 -25.10 16.75 17.57
N ILE A 277 -25.04 15.94 16.52
CA ILE A 277 -26.14 15.05 16.12
C ILE A 277 -25.88 13.64 16.67
N GLY A 278 -26.60 13.28 17.72
CA GLY A 278 -26.59 11.91 18.27
C GLY A 278 -27.90 11.18 18.00
N PRO A 279 -28.03 9.89 18.37
CA PRO A 279 -29.15 9.02 18.01
C PRO A 279 -30.55 9.58 18.31
N LYS A 280 -30.71 10.29 19.43
CA LYS A 280 -32.00 10.93 19.78
C LYS A 280 -32.34 12.09 18.85
N THR A 281 -31.34 12.85 18.39
CA THR A 281 -31.52 13.96 17.46
C THR A 281 -31.79 13.42 16.05
N VAL A 282 -31.07 12.37 15.64
CA VAL A 282 -31.32 11.67 14.38
C VAL A 282 -32.78 11.27 14.24
N LEU A 283 -33.35 10.60 15.25
CA LEU A 283 -34.74 10.13 15.21
C LEU A 283 -35.74 11.29 15.04
N LYS A 284 -35.48 12.43 15.73
CA LYS A 284 -36.33 13.64 15.58
C LYS A 284 -36.25 14.22 14.17
N LEU A 285 -35.04 14.36 13.62
CA LEU A 285 -34.81 14.91 12.30
C LEU A 285 -35.41 13.99 11.21
N TYR A 286 -35.25 12.69 11.37
CA TYR A 286 -35.81 11.69 10.47
C TYR A 286 -37.36 11.74 10.42
N ASN A 287 -38.00 11.80 11.58
CA ASN A 287 -39.48 11.89 11.64
C ASN A 287 -40.00 13.17 10.96
N VAL A 288 -39.27 14.29 11.09
CA VAL A 288 -39.64 15.54 10.39
C VAL A 288 -39.37 15.41 8.89
N ALA A 289 -38.27 14.78 8.48
CA ALA A 289 -37.97 14.56 7.06
C ALA A 289 -39.01 13.68 6.36
N GLN A 290 -39.56 12.69 7.08
CA GLN A 290 -40.65 11.85 6.56
C GLN A 290 -41.95 12.61 6.26
N SER A 291 -42.23 13.69 7.01
CA SER A 291 -43.45 14.46 6.80
C SER A 291 -43.47 15.29 5.51
N ALA A 292 -42.35 15.35 4.78
CA ALA A 292 -42.15 16.15 3.57
C ALA A 292 -42.46 17.67 3.76
N ASP A 293 -42.52 18.16 5.01
CA ASP A 293 -42.72 19.55 5.36
C ASP A 293 -41.37 20.30 5.34
N GLY A 294 -41.05 20.95 4.22
CA GLY A 294 -39.81 21.71 4.05
C GLY A 294 -39.58 22.76 5.13
N PRO A 295 -40.54 23.64 5.46
CA PRO A 295 -40.42 24.60 6.55
C PRO A 295 -40.18 23.97 7.93
N ALA A 296 -40.85 22.86 8.24
CA ALA A 296 -40.63 22.14 9.49
C ALA A 296 -39.22 21.52 9.53
N LEU A 297 -38.72 21.00 8.41
CA LEU A 297 -37.39 20.46 8.30
C LEU A 297 -36.30 21.55 8.42
N ASP A 298 -36.50 22.72 7.80
CA ASP A 298 -35.61 23.86 7.94
C ASP A 298 -35.50 24.34 9.40
N LYS A 299 -36.63 24.38 10.11
CA LYS A 299 -36.68 24.73 11.54
C LYS A 299 -36.00 23.65 12.40
N ALA A 300 -36.21 22.38 12.12
CA ALA A 300 -35.58 21.28 12.84
C ALA A 300 -34.06 21.25 12.64
N CYS A 301 -33.58 21.54 11.43
CA CYS A 301 -32.17 21.60 11.07
C CYS A 301 -31.50 22.94 11.38
N ALA A 302 -32.19 23.94 11.94
CA ALA A 302 -31.63 25.27 12.19
C ALA A 302 -30.32 25.28 13.03
N ARG A 303 -30.15 24.28 13.89
CA ARG A 303 -28.91 24.08 14.68
C ARG A 303 -27.82 23.29 13.94
N PHE A 304 -28.11 22.69 12.80
CA PHE A 304 -27.27 21.79 12.05
C PHE A 304 -27.25 22.18 10.55
N PRO A 305 -26.69 23.36 10.24
CA PRO A 305 -26.75 23.89 8.88
C PRO A 305 -26.05 22.97 7.84
N SER A 306 -24.91 22.40 8.21
CA SER A 306 -24.17 21.48 7.32
C SER A 306 -24.96 20.21 7.01
N PHE A 307 -25.67 19.63 7.99
CA PHE A 307 -26.56 18.51 7.73
C PHE A 307 -27.76 18.92 6.84
N ARG A 308 -28.25 20.16 6.98
CA ARG A 308 -29.30 20.68 6.10
C ARG A 308 -28.80 20.80 4.64
N GLU A 309 -27.54 21.17 4.45
CA GLU A 309 -26.89 21.21 3.13
C GLU A 309 -26.82 19.81 2.51
N ASP A 310 -26.48 18.77 3.30
CA ASP A 310 -26.50 17.38 2.83
C ASP A 310 -27.88 16.98 2.32
N LEU A 311 -28.93 17.28 3.07
CA LEU A 311 -30.29 16.96 2.67
C LEU A 311 -30.72 17.68 1.39
N ARG A 312 -30.28 18.95 1.20
CA ARG A 312 -30.50 19.71 -0.05
C ARG A 312 -29.75 19.09 -1.21
N PHE A 313 -28.47 18.78 -1.00
CA PHE A 313 -27.63 18.11 -1.99
C PHE A 313 -28.27 16.79 -2.46
N ILE A 314 -28.71 15.94 -1.54
CA ILE A 314 -29.40 14.68 -1.85
C ILE A 314 -30.68 14.95 -2.65
N ALA A 315 -31.49 15.94 -2.25
CA ALA A 315 -32.73 16.28 -2.93
C ALA A 315 -32.49 16.79 -4.37
N GLU A 316 -31.46 17.62 -4.57
CA GLU A 316 -31.06 18.14 -5.90
C GLU A 316 -30.57 17.03 -6.82
N MET A 317 -29.76 16.11 -6.29
CA MET A 317 -29.28 14.97 -7.07
C MET A 317 -30.42 14.02 -7.48
N ARG A 318 -31.37 13.77 -6.59
CA ARG A 318 -32.55 12.94 -6.88
C ARG A 318 -33.46 13.52 -7.97
N ALA A 319 -33.45 14.83 -8.15
CA ALA A 319 -34.23 15.49 -9.21
C ALA A 319 -33.65 15.28 -10.62
N ARG A 320 -32.47 14.66 -10.75
CA ARG A 320 -31.76 14.48 -12.02
C ARG A 320 -31.47 12.99 -12.24
N PRO A 321 -31.73 12.44 -13.44
CA PRO A 321 -31.24 11.12 -13.79
C PRO A 321 -29.69 11.20 -13.95
N LEU A 322 -28.95 10.57 -13.05
CA LEU A 322 -27.48 10.55 -13.08
C LEU A 322 -26.99 9.14 -13.34
N HIS A 323 -25.95 9.02 -14.15
CA HIS A 323 -25.21 7.76 -14.27
C HIS A 323 -24.52 7.42 -12.93
N PRO A 324 -24.42 6.14 -12.53
CA PRO A 324 -23.84 5.76 -11.23
C PRO A 324 -22.51 6.40 -10.90
N VAL A 325 -21.56 6.41 -11.85
CA VAL A 325 -20.25 7.07 -11.66
C VAL A 325 -20.40 8.55 -11.35
N THR A 326 -21.19 9.27 -12.14
CA THR A 326 -21.40 10.72 -11.96
C THR A 326 -22.08 11.01 -10.63
N ALA A 327 -23.05 10.18 -10.22
CA ALA A 327 -23.69 10.32 -8.92
C ALA A 327 -22.67 10.15 -7.78
N LEU A 328 -21.86 9.09 -7.84
CA LEU A 328 -20.84 8.82 -6.83
C LEU A 328 -19.70 9.85 -6.84
N GLU A 329 -19.26 10.35 -8.00
CA GLU A 329 -18.28 11.43 -8.09
C GLU A 329 -18.76 12.69 -7.36
N LEU A 330 -20.00 13.11 -7.60
CA LEU A 330 -20.59 14.26 -6.92
C LEU A 330 -20.70 14.03 -5.42
N ILE A 331 -21.05 12.81 -4.98
CA ILE A 331 -21.10 12.44 -3.55
C ILE A 331 -19.69 12.51 -2.95
N VAL A 332 -18.69 11.94 -3.60
CA VAL A 332 -17.29 11.94 -3.11
C VAL A 332 -16.75 13.36 -2.99
N ASP A 333 -17.05 14.23 -3.97
CA ASP A 333 -16.62 15.63 -3.93
C ASP A 333 -17.33 16.40 -2.81
N HIS A 334 -18.64 16.14 -2.60
CA HIS A 334 -19.41 16.73 -1.49
C HIS A 334 -18.93 16.25 -0.12
N TYR A 335 -18.59 14.97 0.01
CA TYR A 335 -18.09 14.33 1.24
C TYR A 335 -16.64 14.71 1.58
N ARG A 336 -15.84 15.17 0.61
CA ARG A 336 -14.40 15.45 0.78
C ARG A 336 -14.07 16.33 1.99
N PRO A 337 -14.75 17.47 2.26
CA PRO A 337 -14.45 18.30 3.43
C PRO A 337 -14.62 17.53 4.75
N VAL A 338 -15.62 16.63 4.81
CA VAL A 338 -15.85 15.75 5.97
C VAL A 338 -14.72 14.74 6.10
N LEU A 339 -14.28 14.15 4.99
CA LEU A 339 -13.18 13.19 4.94
C LEU A 339 -11.87 13.83 5.43
N GLU A 340 -11.54 15.02 4.95
CA GLU A 340 -10.33 15.77 5.32
C GLU A 340 -10.36 16.18 6.81
N SER A 341 -11.51 16.65 7.30
CA SER A 341 -11.67 17.04 8.69
C SER A 341 -11.62 15.85 9.66
N ARG A 342 -12.25 14.74 9.29
CA ARG A 342 -12.39 13.57 10.16
C ARG A 342 -11.15 12.68 10.16
N TYR A 343 -10.39 12.69 9.07
CA TYR A 343 -9.21 11.84 8.86
C TYR A 343 -7.99 12.64 8.36
N PRO A 344 -7.53 13.67 9.09
CA PRO A 344 -6.51 14.60 8.61
C PRO A 344 -5.18 13.91 8.25
N GLU A 345 -4.87 12.78 8.89
CA GLU A 345 -3.61 12.07 8.69
C GLU A 345 -3.61 11.14 7.47
N ASP A 346 -4.75 10.52 7.15
CA ASP A 346 -4.83 9.47 6.14
C ASP A 346 -5.90 9.70 5.06
N TRP A 347 -6.51 10.91 5.00
CA TRP A 347 -7.53 11.22 4.00
C TRP A 347 -7.07 11.03 2.54
N PRO A 348 -5.80 11.31 2.15
CA PRO A 348 -5.38 11.07 0.77
C PRO A 348 -5.43 9.58 0.40
N ARG A 349 -5.08 8.72 1.35
CA ARG A 349 -5.15 7.26 1.17
C ARG A 349 -6.61 6.77 1.11
N ARG A 350 -7.49 7.35 1.93
CA ARG A 350 -8.93 7.03 1.90
C ARG A 350 -9.59 7.52 0.62
N GLN A 351 -9.15 8.66 0.12
CA GLN A 351 -9.58 9.20 -1.16
C GLN A 351 -9.25 8.23 -2.31
N GLN A 352 -8.05 7.62 -2.32
CA GLN A 352 -7.70 6.59 -3.30
C GLN A 352 -8.66 5.40 -3.22
N GLY A 353 -9.01 4.93 -2.02
CA GLY A 353 -10.01 3.88 -1.85
C GLY A 353 -11.39 4.24 -2.39
N LEU A 354 -11.82 5.51 -2.28
CA LEU A 354 -13.06 6.00 -2.90
C LEU A 354 -12.95 6.06 -4.43
N GLU A 355 -11.80 6.38 -4.97
CA GLU A 355 -11.56 6.36 -6.43
C GLU A 355 -11.69 4.95 -7.02
N GLU A 356 -11.25 3.92 -6.29
CA GLU A 356 -11.49 2.51 -6.68
C GLU A 356 -13.00 2.19 -6.71
N ILE A 357 -13.77 2.68 -5.73
CA ILE A 357 -15.24 2.52 -5.73
C ILE A 357 -15.89 3.20 -6.95
N LEU A 358 -15.43 4.39 -7.33
CA LEU A 358 -15.90 5.08 -8.54
C LEU A 358 -15.62 4.25 -9.79
N GLN A 359 -14.44 3.67 -9.86
CA GLN A 359 -14.08 2.80 -10.98
C GLN A 359 -14.95 1.53 -11.01
N MET A 360 -15.22 0.88 -9.86
CA MET A 360 -16.13 -0.25 -9.79
C MET A 360 -17.51 0.11 -10.33
N ALA A 361 -18.04 1.29 -9.97
CA ALA A 361 -19.32 1.80 -10.44
C ALA A 361 -19.35 2.05 -11.95
N SER A 362 -18.19 2.26 -12.61
CA SER A 362 -18.13 2.49 -14.06
C SER A 362 -18.61 1.29 -14.89
N GLY A 363 -18.62 0.10 -14.31
CA GLY A 363 -19.17 -1.12 -14.92
C GLY A 363 -20.70 -1.24 -14.87
N TYR A 364 -21.40 -0.29 -14.23
CA TYR A 364 -22.83 -0.34 -13.98
C TYR A 364 -23.55 0.83 -14.66
N ASN A 365 -24.75 0.54 -15.19
CA ASN A 365 -25.64 1.55 -15.73
C ASN A 365 -26.73 1.97 -14.74
N ASP A 366 -26.85 1.24 -13.63
CA ASP A 366 -27.87 1.44 -12.60
C ASP A 366 -27.22 1.46 -11.21
N LEU A 367 -27.52 2.52 -10.43
CA LEU A 367 -27.00 2.69 -9.08
C LEU A 367 -27.57 1.66 -8.09
N ASP A 368 -28.83 1.28 -8.27
CA ASP A 368 -29.48 0.27 -7.41
C ASP A 368 -28.82 -1.10 -7.57
N LEU A 369 -28.55 -1.49 -8.83
CA LEU A 369 -27.84 -2.74 -9.12
C LEU A 369 -26.42 -2.72 -8.54
N PHE A 370 -25.71 -1.60 -8.68
CA PHE A 370 -24.39 -1.45 -8.08
C PHE A 370 -24.42 -1.61 -6.55
N LEU A 371 -25.37 -0.93 -5.88
CA LEU A 371 -25.49 -1.02 -4.42
C LEU A 371 -25.99 -2.40 -3.96
N ALA A 372 -26.80 -3.09 -4.75
CA ALA A 372 -27.23 -4.45 -4.47
C ALA A 372 -26.05 -5.43 -4.53
N ASP A 373 -25.20 -5.34 -5.56
CA ASP A 373 -24.00 -6.18 -5.68
C ASP A 373 -23.02 -5.92 -4.53
N LEU A 374 -22.87 -4.66 -4.11
CA LEU A 374 -22.07 -4.31 -2.93
C LEU A 374 -22.64 -4.89 -1.63
N ALA A 375 -23.97 -5.01 -1.52
CA ALA A 375 -24.63 -5.54 -0.33
C ALA A 375 -24.57 -7.08 -0.24
N LEU A 376 -24.24 -7.78 -1.33
CA LEU A 376 -24.06 -9.25 -1.35
C LEU A 376 -22.75 -9.68 -0.66
N ASP A 377 -21.89 -8.72 -0.28
CA ASP A 377 -20.69 -9.00 0.50
C ASP A 377 -21.10 -9.46 1.91
N SER A 378 -21.11 -10.78 2.11
CA SER A 378 -21.48 -11.36 3.40
C SER A 378 -20.42 -11.01 4.45
N PRO A 379 -20.80 -10.56 5.65
CA PRO A 379 -19.86 -10.45 6.76
C PRO A 379 -19.21 -11.80 7.02
N ASP A 380 -17.92 -11.79 7.38
CA ASP A 380 -17.30 -13.00 7.90
C ASP A 380 -18.10 -13.46 9.13
N GLU A 381 -18.85 -14.54 9.00
CA GLU A 381 -19.16 -15.35 10.15
C GLU A 381 -17.80 -15.78 10.73
N GLU A 382 -17.61 -15.60 12.03
CA GLU A 382 -16.41 -16.03 12.76
C GLU A 382 -16.31 -17.55 12.78
N ASP A 383 -16.44 -18.20 11.62
CA ASP A 383 -16.24 -19.60 11.46
C ASP A 383 -14.75 -19.91 11.53
N GLU A 384 -14.37 -20.74 12.48
CA GLU A 384 -13.04 -21.31 12.66
C GLU A 384 -12.55 -22.15 11.46
N ASP A 385 -13.41 -22.40 10.48
CA ASP A 385 -13.11 -23.26 9.32
C ASP A 385 -12.47 -22.45 8.19
N ASN A 386 -11.13 -22.42 8.21
CA ASN A 386 -10.29 -21.77 7.20
C ASN A 386 -10.16 -22.57 5.89
N GLU A 387 -10.58 -23.83 5.85
CA GLU A 387 -10.25 -24.76 4.76
C GLU A 387 -11.00 -24.43 3.46
N GLY A 388 -12.17 -23.82 3.57
CA GLY A 388 -13.02 -23.48 2.42
C GLY A 388 -12.77 -22.11 1.79
N ARG A 389 -11.80 -21.30 2.25
CA ARG A 389 -11.61 -19.91 1.83
C ARG A 389 -10.21 -19.65 1.27
N ILE A 390 -10.12 -18.90 0.17
CA ILE A 390 -8.84 -18.37 -0.32
C ILE A 390 -8.38 -17.20 0.54
N THR A 391 -7.08 -16.86 0.47
CA THR A 391 -6.51 -15.75 1.23
C THR A 391 -6.29 -14.52 0.35
N LEU A 392 -6.82 -13.38 0.76
CA LEU A 392 -6.44 -12.04 0.29
C LEU A 392 -5.57 -11.39 1.36
N SER A 393 -4.38 -10.92 1.02
CA SER A 393 -3.49 -10.36 2.05
C SER A 393 -2.61 -9.24 1.54
N THR A 394 -2.38 -8.23 2.40
CA THR A 394 -1.25 -7.35 2.15
C THR A 394 0.06 -8.12 2.30
N VAL A 395 1.09 -7.73 1.55
CA VAL A 395 2.41 -8.40 1.65
C VAL A 395 2.97 -8.36 3.08
N HIS A 396 2.73 -7.27 3.82
CA HIS A 396 3.16 -7.17 5.22
C HIS A 396 2.52 -8.23 6.12
N SER A 397 1.22 -8.44 5.96
CA SER A 397 0.47 -9.44 6.74
C SER A 397 0.76 -10.87 6.29
N ALA A 398 1.28 -11.05 5.07
CA ALA A 398 1.69 -12.34 4.52
C ALA A 398 3.06 -12.83 5.03
N LYS A 399 3.84 -11.97 5.72
CA LYS A 399 5.13 -12.38 6.27
C LYS A 399 4.95 -13.51 7.30
N GLY A 400 5.76 -14.56 7.19
CA GLY A 400 5.65 -15.76 8.00
C GLY A 400 4.70 -16.83 7.45
N LEU A 401 3.77 -16.45 6.54
CA LEU A 401 2.83 -17.38 5.91
C LEU A 401 3.39 -17.93 4.59
N GLU A 402 2.72 -18.97 4.03
CA GLU A 402 3.10 -19.57 2.74
C GLU A 402 1.93 -20.36 2.14
N TRP A 403 1.84 -20.35 0.80
CA TRP A 403 0.76 -20.99 0.04
C TRP A 403 1.30 -21.77 -1.16
N ASN A 404 0.56 -22.75 -1.63
CA ASN A 404 0.92 -23.51 -2.82
C ASN A 404 0.89 -22.63 -4.07
N ALA A 405 -0.11 -21.77 -4.20
CA ALA A 405 -0.23 -20.82 -5.29
C ALA A 405 -0.37 -19.39 -4.76
N VAL A 406 0.44 -18.48 -5.30
CA VAL A 406 0.42 -17.04 -4.96
C VAL A 406 0.26 -16.22 -6.23
N LEU A 407 -0.69 -15.29 -6.19
CA LEU A 407 -0.91 -14.29 -7.23
C LEU A 407 -0.58 -12.91 -6.65
N ILE A 408 0.28 -12.14 -7.31
CA ILE A 408 0.64 -10.79 -6.87
C ILE A 408 0.04 -9.81 -7.87
N ILE A 409 -0.81 -8.90 -7.40
CA ILE A 409 -1.57 -7.97 -8.25
C ILE A 409 -1.02 -6.54 -8.16
N ASP A 410 -1.41 -5.70 -9.13
CA ASP A 410 -1.09 -4.27 -9.20
C ASP A 410 0.41 -3.97 -9.24
N LEU A 411 1.18 -4.77 -9.99
CA LEU A 411 2.61 -4.56 -10.18
C LEU A 411 2.88 -3.44 -11.19
N VAL A 412 2.50 -2.22 -10.83
CA VAL A 412 2.68 -0.99 -11.62
C VAL A 412 3.31 0.11 -10.76
N GLU A 413 3.92 1.10 -11.40
CA GLU A 413 4.44 2.29 -10.70
C GLU A 413 3.31 2.97 -9.92
N ASP A 414 3.65 3.63 -8.82
CA ASP A 414 2.75 4.30 -7.88
C ASP A 414 1.81 3.38 -7.05
N ARG A 415 1.74 2.07 -7.40
CA ARG A 415 1.01 1.06 -6.61
C ARG A 415 1.94 0.06 -5.92
N PHE A 416 2.81 -0.60 -6.69
CA PHE A 416 3.84 -1.49 -6.15
C PHE A 416 5.11 -1.39 -7.01
N PRO A 417 6.10 -0.56 -6.63
CA PRO A 417 6.25 0.19 -5.36
C PRO A 417 5.24 1.32 -5.20
N SER A 418 5.00 1.71 -3.93
CA SER A 418 4.15 2.84 -3.61
C SER A 418 4.79 4.16 -4.08
N ARG A 419 3.98 5.16 -4.43
CA ARG A 419 4.44 6.47 -4.91
C ARG A 419 5.46 7.14 -3.97
N HIS A 420 5.23 7.04 -2.66
CA HIS A 420 6.13 7.64 -1.67
C HIS A 420 7.51 6.99 -1.66
N ALA A 421 7.58 5.69 -1.91
CA ALA A 421 8.82 4.95 -1.92
C ALA A 421 9.72 5.27 -3.13
N LEU A 422 9.15 5.78 -4.23
CA LEU A 422 9.92 6.21 -5.39
C LEU A 422 10.77 7.45 -5.11
N ALA A 423 10.43 8.22 -4.07
CA ALA A 423 11.13 9.46 -3.73
C ALA A 423 12.44 9.25 -2.95
N ARG A 424 12.63 8.08 -2.30
CA ARG A 424 13.79 7.81 -1.44
C ARG A 424 14.38 6.44 -1.75
N PRO A 425 15.73 6.35 -1.92
CA PRO A 425 16.38 5.06 -2.21
C PRO A 425 16.14 4.00 -1.12
N GLU A 426 16.12 4.39 0.15
CA GLU A 426 15.92 3.48 1.28
C GLU A 426 14.52 2.88 1.29
N ASP A 427 13.50 3.71 1.03
CA ASP A 427 12.10 3.28 0.94
C ASP A 427 11.88 2.39 -0.29
N PHE A 428 12.56 2.69 -1.42
CA PHE A 428 12.54 1.86 -2.62
C PHE A 428 13.14 0.47 -2.37
N GLU A 429 14.24 0.40 -1.62
CA GLU A 429 14.83 -0.88 -1.23
C GLU A 429 13.93 -1.65 -0.24
N GLU A 430 13.16 -0.98 0.62
CA GLU A 430 12.14 -1.65 1.44
C GLU A 430 11.02 -2.24 0.58
N GLU A 431 10.55 -1.54 -0.44
CA GLU A 431 9.57 -2.07 -1.39
C GLU A 431 10.15 -3.25 -2.20
N ARG A 432 11.45 -3.24 -2.53
CA ARG A 432 12.12 -4.40 -3.14
C ARG A 432 12.09 -5.61 -2.22
N ARG A 433 12.35 -5.42 -0.93
CA ARG A 433 12.21 -6.49 0.08
C ARG A 433 10.78 -6.97 0.21
N LEU A 434 9.79 -6.06 0.12
CA LEU A 434 8.38 -6.46 0.06
C LEU A 434 8.09 -7.36 -1.15
N MET A 435 8.58 -7.00 -2.33
CA MET A 435 8.41 -7.84 -3.53
C MET A 435 9.09 -9.20 -3.38
N TYR A 436 10.29 -9.23 -2.80
CA TYR A 436 10.98 -10.49 -2.47
C TYR A 436 10.16 -11.34 -1.49
N VAL A 437 9.64 -10.74 -0.42
CA VAL A 437 8.77 -11.44 0.53
C VAL A 437 7.54 -12.00 -0.19
N ALA A 438 6.86 -11.20 -1.01
CA ALA A 438 5.67 -11.65 -1.73
C ALA A 438 5.96 -12.86 -2.62
N CYS A 439 7.02 -12.83 -3.42
CA CYS A 439 7.43 -13.94 -4.27
C CYS A 439 7.77 -15.21 -3.49
N THR A 440 8.48 -15.05 -2.36
CA THR A 440 8.92 -16.18 -1.52
C THR A 440 7.82 -16.79 -0.64
N ARG A 441 6.58 -16.25 -0.72
CA ARG A 441 5.42 -16.91 -0.08
C ARG A 441 4.89 -18.08 -0.91
N ALA A 442 5.22 -18.13 -2.21
CA ALA A 442 4.80 -19.19 -3.11
C ALA A 442 5.64 -20.48 -2.94
N ARG A 443 4.95 -21.61 -2.88
CA ARG A 443 5.57 -22.95 -2.84
C ARG A 443 5.73 -23.56 -4.24
N GLN A 444 4.69 -23.50 -5.07
CA GLN A 444 4.62 -24.23 -6.34
C GLN A 444 4.34 -23.33 -7.54
N GLU A 445 3.40 -22.39 -7.40
CA GLU A 445 2.94 -21.53 -8.49
C GLU A 445 3.01 -20.06 -8.08
N LEU A 446 3.53 -19.22 -8.97
CA LEU A 446 3.63 -17.77 -8.80
C LEU A 446 3.16 -17.07 -10.06
N ASP A 447 2.15 -16.23 -9.93
CA ASP A 447 1.63 -15.39 -11.00
C ASP A 447 1.81 -13.90 -10.63
N LEU A 448 2.34 -13.11 -11.55
CA LEU A 448 2.59 -11.67 -11.41
C LEU A 448 1.64 -10.93 -12.35
N TYR A 449 0.85 -9.99 -11.83
CA TYR A 449 -0.12 -9.22 -12.60
C TYR A 449 0.27 -7.75 -12.67
N SER A 450 0.41 -7.24 -13.90
CA SER A 450 0.78 -5.85 -14.19
C SER A 450 -0.18 -5.28 -15.22
N PRO A 451 -1.29 -4.63 -14.82
CA PRO A 451 -2.25 -4.06 -15.75
C PRO A 451 -1.64 -2.93 -16.59
N ALA A 452 -2.05 -2.84 -17.87
CA ALA A 452 -1.57 -1.82 -18.79
C ALA A 452 -2.16 -0.43 -18.51
N THR A 453 -3.36 -0.40 -17.94
CA THR A 453 -4.05 0.84 -17.57
C THR A 453 -4.69 0.71 -16.19
N ILE A 454 -4.81 1.85 -15.51
CA ILE A 454 -5.59 2.02 -14.29
C ILE A 454 -6.54 3.22 -14.46
N TYR A 455 -7.62 3.25 -13.71
CA TYR A 455 -8.47 4.42 -13.68
C TYR A 455 -7.79 5.58 -12.93
N SER A 456 -7.89 6.78 -13.49
CA SER A 456 -7.41 8.02 -12.88
C SER A 456 -8.52 9.07 -12.89
N LYS A 457 -8.90 9.54 -11.70
CA LYS A 457 -9.87 10.65 -11.55
C LYS A 457 -9.31 11.96 -12.12
N ALA A 458 -8.00 12.19 -12.00
CA ALA A 458 -7.36 13.40 -12.49
C ALA A 458 -7.49 13.54 -14.02
N GLU A 459 -7.50 12.43 -14.74
CA GLU A 459 -7.68 12.36 -16.19
C GLU A 459 -9.12 12.02 -16.60
N GLN A 460 -10.02 11.84 -15.63
CA GLN A 460 -11.42 11.41 -15.83
C GLN A 460 -11.56 10.18 -16.74
N GLY A 461 -10.63 9.24 -16.62
CA GLY A 461 -10.59 8.07 -17.48
C GLY A 461 -9.48 7.09 -17.14
N THR A 462 -9.23 6.20 -18.07
CA THR A 462 -8.21 5.16 -17.96
C THR A 462 -6.84 5.72 -18.36
N GLN A 463 -5.87 5.69 -17.46
CA GLN A 463 -4.51 6.13 -17.68
C GLN A 463 -3.60 4.93 -17.96
N HIS A 464 -2.72 5.06 -18.95
CA HIS A 464 -1.63 4.10 -19.14
C HIS A 464 -0.61 4.25 -18.01
N VAL A 465 -0.23 3.13 -17.41
CA VAL A 465 0.75 3.10 -16.32
C VAL A 465 1.96 2.28 -16.71
N ALA A 466 3.11 2.69 -16.18
CA ALA A 466 4.33 1.92 -16.35
C ALA A 466 4.29 0.66 -15.46
N GLN A 467 4.80 -0.43 -16.00
CA GLN A 467 5.01 -1.65 -15.24
C GLN A 467 5.95 -1.40 -14.06
N SER A 468 5.73 -2.10 -12.94
CA SER A 468 6.60 -2.03 -11.77
C SER A 468 8.09 -2.15 -12.14
N PRO A 469 8.97 -1.31 -11.57
CA PRO A 469 10.42 -1.44 -11.77
C PRO A 469 10.92 -2.86 -11.45
N PHE A 470 10.37 -3.50 -10.43
CA PHE A 470 10.75 -4.86 -10.02
C PHE A 470 10.43 -5.92 -11.08
N VAL A 471 9.39 -5.71 -11.87
CA VAL A 471 9.04 -6.59 -12.99
C VAL A 471 9.89 -6.27 -14.22
N ARG A 472 10.15 -4.99 -14.48
CA ARG A 472 11.01 -4.57 -15.62
C ARG A 472 12.47 -5.01 -15.47
N GLU A 473 12.94 -5.19 -14.24
CA GLU A 473 14.28 -5.68 -13.93
C GLU A 473 14.44 -7.19 -14.18
N LEU A 474 13.34 -7.94 -14.33
CA LEU A 474 13.41 -9.39 -14.57
C LEU A 474 13.98 -9.68 -15.97
N PRO A 475 15.05 -10.49 -16.07
CA PRO A 475 15.59 -10.90 -17.35
C PRO A 475 14.57 -11.63 -18.23
N ALA A 476 14.62 -11.40 -19.52
CA ALA A 476 13.79 -12.12 -20.47
C ALA A 476 13.98 -13.64 -20.33
N GLY A 477 12.87 -14.34 -20.07
CA GLY A 477 12.87 -15.80 -19.92
C GLY A 477 12.82 -16.33 -18.52
N LEU A 478 12.91 -15.47 -17.49
CA LEU A 478 12.57 -15.87 -16.11
C LEU A 478 11.05 -16.06 -15.92
N THR A 479 10.24 -15.40 -16.75
CA THR A 479 8.78 -15.49 -16.68
C THR A 479 8.19 -15.93 -18.02
N GLU A 480 7.02 -16.52 -17.97
CA GLU A 480 6.14 -16.70 -19.12
C GLU A 480 5.21 -15.49 -19.23
N GLU A 481 5.37 -14.74 -20.32
CA GLU A 481 4.56 -13.55 -20.57
C GLU A 481 3.21 -13.89 -21.19
N TRP A 482 2.13 -13.37 -20.58
CA TRP A 482 0.75 -13.51 -21.03
C TRP A 482 0.13 -12.13 -21.18
N VAL A 483 -0.47 -11.87 -22.33
CA VAL A 483 -1.08 -10.57 -22.63
C VAL A 483 -2.56 -10.75 -22.95
N GLU A 484 -3.41 -9.91 -22.37
CA GLU A 484 -4.83 -9.86 -22.68
C GLU A 484 -5.06 -9.12 -24.00
N SER A 485 -5.89 -9.69 -24.87
CA SER A 485 -6.34 -9.05 -26.12
C SER A 485 -7.68 -8.31 -25.91
N TYR A 486 -7.96 -7.31 -26.74
CA TYR A 486 -9.24 -6.56 -26.71
C TYR A 486 -10.49 -7.45 -26.85
N GLY A 487 -10.37 -8.69 -27.29
CA GLY A 487 -11.42 -9.70 -27.32
C GLY A 487 -11.59 -10.50 -26.02
N GLY A 488 -10.87 -10.13 -24.93
CA GLY A 488 -10.92 -10.79 -23.61
C GLY A 488 -10.20 -12.13 -23.55
N GLY A 489 -9.43 -12.50 -24.60
CA GLY A 489 -8.61 -13.71 -24.64
C GLY A 489 -7.21 -13.44 -24.06
N LEU A 490 -6.68 -14.41 -23.29
CA LEU A 490 -5.30 -14.38 -22.81
C LEU A 490 -4.43 -15.18 -23.79
N SER A 491 -3.37 -14.57 -24.31
CA SER A 491 -2.43 -15.21 -25.22
C SER A 491 -1.00 -15.17 -24.67
N LYS A 492 -0.27 -16.26 -24.82
CA LYS A 492 1.15 -16.33 -24.48
C LYS A 492 1.96 -15.56 -25.53
N ARG A 493 2.79 -14.64 -25.09
CA ARG A 493 3.67 -13.88 -25.98
C ARG A 493 4.76 -14.79 -26.53
N ALA A 494 4.82 -14.94 -27.85
CA ALA A 494 5.85 -15.77 -28.49
C ALA A 494 7.24 -15.14 -28.34
N ARG A 495 8.23 -15.92 -27.90
CA ARG A 495 9.64 -15.50 -27.91
C ARG A 495 10.10 -15.26 -29.34
N GLY A 496 10.51 -14.04 -29.69
CA GLY A 496 11.21 -13.76 -30.95
C GLY A 496 10.57 -12.73 -31.89
N GLY A 497 9.49 -12.09 -31.52
CA GLY A 497 8.93 -10.95 -32.27
C GLY A 497 9.55 -9.63 -31.82
N MET A 498 10.37 -9.00 -32.68
CA MET A 498 10.73 -7.59 -32.60
C MET A 498 9.45 -6.79 -32.31
N PHE A 499 9.50 -5.80 -31.43
CA PHE A 499 8.38 -4.94 -31.01
C PHE A 499 7.41 -4.65 -32.17
N ALA A 500 6.28 -5.36 -32.23
CA ALA A 500 5.14 -4.90 -32.99
C ALA A 500 4.36 -4.00 -32.01
N ASP A 501 4.46 -2.69 -32.24
CA ASP A 501 3.65 -1.67 -31.62
C ASP A 501 2.18 -2.11 -31.71
N PRO A 502 1.41 -2.24 -30.62
CA PRO A 502 -0.01 -2.60 -30.70
C PRO A 502 -0.85 -1.57 -31.45
N PHE A 503 -0.29 -0.42 -31.77
CA PHE A 503 -0.89 0.64 -32.56
C PHE A 503 -0.35 0.70 -34.02
N GLY A 504 0.29 -0.38 -34.51
CA GLY A 504 0.85 -0.47 -35.85
C GLY A 504 -0.12 -0.05 -36.95
N GLY A 505 -0.05 1.21 -37.32
CA GLY A 505 -0.60 1.72 -38.57
C GLY A 505 0.05 0.97 -39.74
N ARG A 506 -0.75 0.49 -40.69
CA ARG A 506 -0.34 -0.16 -41.92
C ARG A 506 0.79 0.64 -42.60
N PRO A 507 1.84 0.02 -43.11
CA PRO A 507 2.82 0.73 -43.91
C PRO A 507 2.16 1.22 -45.22
N ALA A 508 2.24 2.52 -45.46
CA ALA A 508 1.85 3.13 -46.71
C ALA A 508 2.85 2.70 -47.81
N PRO A 509 2.40 2.49 -49.05
CA PRO A 509 3.28 2.09 -50.14
C PRO A 509 4.25 3.22 -50.50
N SER A 510 5.51 2.84 -50.69
CA SER A 510 6.58 3.71 -51.14
C SER A 510 6.32 4.24 -52.56
N GLY A 511 6.20 5.55 -52.69
CA GLY A 511 6.30 6.25 -53.98
C GLY A 511 7.33 7.37 -53.88
N PRO A 512 8.11 7.67 -54.91
CA PRO A 512 9.29 8.53 -54.84
C PRO A 512 8.98 10.01 -55.07
N GLY A 513 9.63 10.86 -54.33
CA GLY A 513 10.01 12.21 -54.77
C GLY A 513 9.21 13.38 -54.24
N ALA A 514 9.86 14.22 -53.50
CA ALA A 514 10.12 15.65 -53.66
C ALA A 514 10.34 16.33 -52.30
N GLY A 515 11.42 17.05 -52.19
CA GLY A 515 11.90 17.71 -50.98
C GLY A 515 11.26 19.08 -50.74
N PHE A 516 11.77 19.75 -49.75
CA PHE A 516 11.58 21.08 -49.09
C PHE A 516 10.94 20.92 -47.72
N GLY A 517 11.57 21.25 -46.60
CA GLY A 517 12.32 22.37 -46.20
C GLY A 517 12.04 22.69 -44.76
N ARG A 518 13.02 22.69 -43.89
CA ARG A 518 13.22 23.45 -42.64
C ARG A 518 12.13 23.51 -41.56
N GLY A 519 12.49 22.97 -40.39
CA GLY A 519 11.95 23.36 -39.09
C GLY A 519 12.63 22.58 -37.97
N ARG A 520 13.73 23.11 -37.42
CA ARG A 520 14.46 22.54 -36.28
C ARG A 520 13.66 22.74 -35.00
N HIS A 521 13.39 21.70 -34.26
CA HIS A 521 13.45 21.66 -32.82
C HIS A 521 14.00 20.29 -32.41
N ALA A 522 15.25 20.30 -32.00
CA ALA A 522 15.96 19.13 -31.47
C ALA A 522 15.58 18.98 -29.99
N GLY A 523 14.74 18.02 -29.67
CA GLY A 523 14.65 17.47 -28.33
C GLY A 523 15.86 16.58 -28.08
N LEU A 524 16.68 16.93 -27.11
CA LEU A 524 17.82 16.14 -26.66
C LEU A 524 17.30 14.85 -25.98
N ALA A 525 17.41 13.74 -26.68
CA ALA A 525 17.23 12.41 -26.10
C ALA A 525 18.47 12.09 -25.24
N ALA A 526 18.25 11.71 -23.99
CA ALA A 526 19.29 11.21 -23.10
C ALA A 526 19.87 9.88 -23.62
N PRO A 527 21.20 9.65 -23.49
CA PRO A 527 21.83 8.44 -24.00
C PRO A 527 21.36 7.18 -23.25
N ALA A 528 21.05 6.15 -24.02
CA ALA A 528 20.74 4.83 -23.51
C ALA A 528 21.97 4.22 -22.80
N GLY A 529 21.84 3.93 -21.48
CA GLY A 529 22.90 3.26 -20.72
C GLY A 529 23.08 3.71 -19.26
N LEU A 530 22.28 4.66 -18.77
CA LEU A 530 22.39 5.14 -17.39
C LEU A 530 21.49 4.35 -16.44
N SER A 531 22.00 4.04 -15.24
CA SER A 531 21.22 3.44 -14.14
C SER A 531 20.08 4.36 -13.69
N PRO A 532 19.03 3.86 -13.03
CA PRO A 532 17.91 4.67 -12.55
C PRO A 532 18.35 5.85 -11.65
N ALA A 533 19.35 5.65 -10.80
CA ALA A 533 19.92 6.69 -9.96
C ALA A 533 20.64 7.80 -10.77
N GLN A 534 21.31 7.44 -11.86
CA GLN A 534 21.98 8.38 -12.75
C GLN A 534 20.98 9.17 -13.63
N ARG A 535 19.84 8.58 -13.96
CA ARG A 535 18.74 9.29 -14.66
C ARG A 535 18.07 10.32 -13.75
N LEU A 536 17.87 9.97 -12.47
CA LEU A 536 17.29 10.89 -11.47
C LEU A 536 18.21 12.10 -11.22
N ALA A 537 19.54 11.88 -11.18
CA ALA A 537 20.51 12.95 -11.06
C ALA A 537 20.54 13.87 -12.28
N ALA A 538 20.40 13.31 -13.50
CA ALA A 538 20.33 14.06 -14.74
C ALA A 538 19.04 14.89 -14.85
N THR A 539 17.90 14.36 -14.38
CA THR A 539 16.61 15.08 -14.37
C THR A 539 16.62 16.24 -13.35
N ARG A 540 17.26 16.05 -12.18
CA ARG A 540 17.44 17.13 -11.20
C ARG A 540 18.34 18.26 -11.73
N ALA A 541 19.45 17.92 -12.40
CA ALA A 541 20.34 18.90 -12.99
C ALA A 541 19.68 19.72 -14.12
N LEU A 542 18.66 19.17 -14.79
CA LEU A 542 17.86 19.87 -15.79
C LEU A 542 16.78 20.76 -15.16
N GLN A 543 16.18 20.37 -14.04
CA GLN A 543 15.22 21.19 -13.28
C GLN A 543 15.90 22.37 -12.58
N ASP A 544 17.08 22.17 -12.00
CA ASP A 544 17.87 23.26 -11.38
C ASP A 544 18.41 24.26 -12.42
N ALA A 545 18.47 23.89 -13.69
CA ALA A 545 18.89 24.79 -14.78
C ALA A 545 17.71 25.66 -15.31
N ASP A 546 16.48 25.21 -15.20
CA ASP A 546 15.29 25.97 -15.60
C ASP A 546 14.87 27.01 -14.53
N ASP A 547 15.17 26.78 -13.26
CA ASP A 547 14.88 27.74 -12.17
C ASP A 547 15.85 28.94 -12.09
N CYS A 548 16.90 28.97 -12.91
CA CYS A 548 17.90 30.05 -12.93
C CYS A 548 17.67 31.16 -13.94
N GLN A 549 16.54 31.22 -14.65
CA GLN A 549 16.26 32.27 -15.62
C GLN A 549 14.90 32.95 -15.43
N LEU A 550 14.77 33.76 -14.39
CA LEU A 550 13.81 34.86 -14.35
C LEU A 550 14.48 36.10 -13.72
N PRO A 551 14.52 37.23 -14.41
CA PRO A 551 15.07 38.48 -13.87
C PRO A 551 14.06 39.15 -12.92
N PRO A 552 14.55 39.97 -11.95
CA PRO A 552 13.68 40.71 -11.03
C PRO A 552 13.24 42.02 -11.68
N ASP A 553 11.95 42.27 -11.63
CA ASP A 553 11.24 43.56 -11.60
C ASP A 553 9.76 43.32 -11.97
N GLU A 554 8.78 43.84 -11.28
CA GLU A 554 8.38 45.11 -10.79
C GLU A 554 7.19 44.94 -9.84
N ARG A 555 7.26 45.52 -8.68
CA ARG A 555 6.07 45.77 -7.84
C ARG A 555 5.49 47.12 -8.20
N PRO A 556 4.19 47.31 -8.28
CA PRO A 556 3.57 48.56 -7.86
C PRO A 556 2.90 48.38 -6.50
N GLY A 557 3.24 49.30 -5.62
CA GLY A 557 2.64 49.42 -4.29
C GLY A 557 1.27 50.05 -4.40
N GLY A 558 0.51 49.94 -3.31
CA GLY A 558 -0.75 50.71 -3.13
C GLY A 558 -1.63 50.13 -2.06
N THR A 559 -1.36 50.46 -0.80
CA THR A 559 -2.22 51.06 0.25
C THR A 559 -3.62 50.45 0.54
N ALA A 560 -3.73 50.09 1.79
CA ALA A 560 -4.78 50.45 2.77
C ALA A 560 -6.13 49.71 2.78
N GLY A 561 -6.41 49.17 3.93
CA GLY A 561 -7.65 49.47 4.61
C GLY A 561 -8.60 48.30 4.86
N TRP A 562 -8.66 47.94 6.14
CA TRP A 562 -9.69 47.26 6.95
C TRP A 562 -9.68 45.74 6.97
#